data_034124c809851ad1bb7ed47b45c55dad
#
_entry.id   034124c809851ad1bb7ed47b45c55dad
#
_cell.length_a   1.000
_cell.length_b   1.000
_cell.length_c   1.000
_cell.angle_alpha   90.00
_cell.angle_beta   90.00
_cell.angle_gamma   90.00
#
_symmetry.space_group_name_H-M   'P 1'
#
loop_
_entity.id
_entity.type
_entity.pdbx_description
1 polymer ?
#
loop_
_entity_poly.entity_id
_entity_poly.type
_entity_poly.pdbx_seq_one_letter_code
_entity_poly.pdbx_strand_id
1 'polypeptide(L)'
;GSAFNIIPGECRISGTVRALTNDTRKVLADRIETIAQTVAQGMRGEIEFRYGWEGPSPVVNDPDVTEELRQAAVAVLGEAHVKEIKNPSMGGEDIAFFLEEVPGTFFFHPSCNEEKGQIYPHHNSRFAVDEDVLWIGSAVMSTMAINWLKKHK
;
A
#
# COMPACT_ATOMS: atom_id res chain seq x y z
N GLY A 1 -1.14 30.99 -8.18
CA GLY A 1 -0.89 32.40 -8.45
C GLY A 1 0.26 32.95 -7.64
N SER A 2 0.87 34.05 -8.10
CA SER A 2 2.03 34.67 -7.45
C SER A 2 1.65 35.71 -6.41
N ALA A 3 0.41 36.21 -6.41
CA ALA A 3 -0.09 37.19 -5.45
C ALA A 3 -1.59 36.98 -5.18
N PHE A 4 -2.02 37.34 -3.98
CA PHE A 4 -3.40 37.10 -3.52
C PHE A 4 -4.46 37.92 -4.27
N ASN A 5 -4.09 39.01 -4.91
CA ASN A 5 -4.98 39.93 -5.66
C ASN A 5 -4.89 39.76 -7.18
N ILE A 6 -4.15 38.71 -7.65
CA ILE A 6 -4.03 38.41 -9.09
C ILE A 6 -4.65 37.06 -9.37
N ILE A 7 -5.64 37.04 -10.25
CA ILE A 7 -6.28 35.81 -10.73
C ILE A 7 -5.27 35.09 -11.60
N PRO A 8 -4.88 33.84 -11.25
CA PRO A 8 -3.94 33.07 -12.05
C PRO A 8 -4.56 32.64 -13.39
N GLY A 9 -3.74 32.63 -14.45
CA GLY A 9 -4.16 32.14 -15.76
C GLY A 9 -4.30 30.61 -15.81
N GLU A 10 -3.65 29.90 -14.89
CA GLU A 10 -3.67 28.45 -14.77
C GLU A 10 -3.68 27.99 -13.32
N CYS A 11 -4.21 26.79 -13.08
CA CYS A 11 -4.18 26.12 -11.79
C CYS A 11 -3.79 24.66 -12.01
N ARG A 12 -2.85 24.14 -11.19
CA ARG A 12 -2.49 22.73 -11.18
C ARG A 12 -3.12 22.05 -9.97
N ILE A 13 -3.82 20.93 -10.23
CA ILE A 13 -4.32 20.03 -9.19
C ILE A 13 -3.62 18.70 -9.35
N SER A 14 -3.07 18.18 -8.28
CA SER A 14 -2.44 16.86 -8.26
C SER A 14 -2.92 16.05 -7.07
N GLY A 15 -2.94 14.74 -7.22
CA GLY A 15 -3.38 13.83 -6.19
C GLY A 15 -2.98 12.39 -6.49
N THR A 16 -3.40 11.47 -5.62
CA THR A 16 -3.20 10.04 -5.82
C THR A 16 -4.54 9.32 -5.90
N VAL A 17 -4.59 8.28 -6.74
CA VAL A 17 -5.73 7.37 -6.85
C VAL A 17 -5.35 6.03 -6.24
N ARG A 18 -6.23 5.49 -5.42
CA ARG A 18 -6.09 4.17 -4.82
C ARG A 18 -7.28 3.31 -5.22
N ALA A 19 -7.01 2.05 -5.54
CA ALA A 19 -8.02 1.06 -5.91
C ALA A 19 -7.59 -0.32 -5.41
N LEU A 20 -8.54 -1.21 -5.20
CA LEU A 20 -8.26 -2.59 -4.79
C LEU A 20 -8.12 -3.55 -5.98
N THR A 21 -8.44 -3.08 -7.19
CA THR A 21 -8.26 -3.84 -8.43
C THR A 21 -7.77 -2.92 -9.55
N ASN A 22 -7.05 -3.47 -10.52
CA ASN A 22 -6.61 -2.74 -11.70
C ASN A 22 -7.78 -2.26 -12.57
N ASP A 23 -8.87 -3.02 -12.62
CA ASP A 23 -10.06 -2.59 -13.38
C ASP A 23 -10.73 -1.36 -12.74
N THR A 24 -10.87 -1.36 -11.41
CA THR A 24 -11.34 -0.17 -10.70
C THR A 24 -10.40 1.01 -10.92
N ARG A 25 -9.07 0.80 -10.94
CA ARG A 25 -8.07 1.85 -11.21
C ARG A 25 -8.28 2.49 -12.57
N LYS A 26 -8.54 1.68 -13.63
CA LYS A 26 -8.85 2.17 -14.98
C LYS A 26 -10.13 2.99 -15.00
N VAL A 27 -11.22 2.45 -14.42
CA VAL A 27 -12.50 3.17 -14.34
C VAL A 27 -12.33 4.51 -13.62
N LEU A 28 -11.57 4.56 -12.54
CA LEU A 28 -11.33 5.82 -11.80
C LEU A 28 -10.56 6.83 -12.65
N ALA A 29 -9.51 6.41 -13.36
CA ALA A 29 -8.75 7.29 -14.24
C ALA A 29 -9.63 7.92 -15.32
N ASP A 30 -10.41 7.11 -16.03
CA ASP A 30 -11.32 7.56 -17.08
C ASP A 30 -12.41 8.51 -16.55
N ARG A 31 -12.94 8.20 -15.35
CA ARG A 31 -13.97 9.03 -14.72
C ARG A 31 -13.43 10.37 -14.22
N ILE A 32 -12.24 10.39 -13.65
CA ILE A 32 -11.57 11.63 -13.21
C ILE A 32 -11.34 12.54 -14.41
N GLU A 33 -10.79 12.01 -15.51
CA GLU A 33 -10.60 12.76 -16.75
C GLU A 33 -11.90 13.33 -17.28
N THR A 34 -12.93 12.50 -17.43
CA THR A 34 -14.25 12.92 -17.95
C THR A 34 -14.87 14.01 -17.08
N ILE A 35 -14.83 13.86 -15.76
CA ILE A 35 -15.40 14.85 -14.84
C ILE A 35 -14.63 16.16 -14.94
N ALA A 36 -13.29 16.10 -14.93
CA ALA A 36 -12.45 17.28 -15.00
C ALA A 36 -12.65 18.06 -16.30
N GLN A 37 -12.72 17.35 -17.44
CA GLN A 37 -13.01 17.97 -18.75
C GLN A 37 -14.41 18.60 -18.79
N THR A 38 -15.42 17.89 -18.28
CA THR A 38 -16.81 18.40 -18.28
C THR A 38 -16.93 19.67 -17.41
N VAL A 39 -16.31 19.68 -16.23
CA VAL A 39 -16.32 20.84 -15.33
C VAL A 39 -15.59 22.02 -15.98
N ALA A 40 -14.41 21.80 -16.56
CA ALA A 40 -13.64 22.84 -17.23
C ALA A 40 -14.44 23.46 -18.39
N GLN A 41 -15.03 22.65 -19.26
CA GLN A 41 -15.89 23.11 -20.36
C GLN A 41 -17.10 23.88 -19.87
N GLY A 42 -17.78 23.41 -18.83
CA GLY A 42 -18.91 24.13 -18.21
C GLY A 42 -18.55 25.50 -17.69
N MET A 43 -17.30 25.69 -17.28
CA MET A 43 -16.73 26.96 -16.82
C MET A 43 -16.02 27.75 -17.94
N ARG A 44 -16.09 27.29 -19.19
CA ARG A 44 -15.42 27.89 -20.37
C ARG A 44 -13.89 27.90 -20.25
N GLY A 45 -13.35 26.90 -19.56
CA GLY A 45 -11.92 26.64 -19.43
C GLY A 45 -11.48 25.41 -20.21
N GLU A 46 -10.18 25.18 -20.22
CA GLU A 46 -9.53 24.02 -20.81
C GLU A 46 -8.76 23.29 -19.73
N ILE A 47 -8.51 21.99 -19.95
CA ILE A 47 -7.74 21.14 -19.03
C ILE A 47 -6.76 20.28 -19.81
N GLU A 48 -5.56 20.14 -19.29
CA GLU A 48 -4.63 19.08 -19.61
C GLU A 48 -4.67 18.04 -18.49
N PHE A 49 -5.09 16.81 -18.81
CA PHE A 49 -5.14 15.70 -17.87
C PHE A 49 -3.96 14.76 -18.08
N ARG A 50 -3.31 14.36 -17.01
CA ARG A 50 -2.25 13.33 -17.02
C ARG A 50 -2.48 12.35 -15.88
N TYR A 51 -2.47 11.07 -16.20
CA TYR A 51 -2.55 9.99 -15.24
C TYR A 51 -1.24 9.18 -15.28
N GLY A 52 -0.54 9.10 -14.14
CA GLY A 52 0.67 8.30 -13.99
C GLY A 52 0.30 6.83 -13.73
N TRP A 53 0.60 5.96 -14.70
CA TRP A 53 0.39 4.52 -14.59
C TRP A 53 1.58 3.80 -13.94
N GLU A 54 2.69 4.50 -13.73
CA GLU A 54 3.95 3.99 -13.22
C GLU A 54 3.90 3.62 -11.73
N GLY A 55 2.88 4.07 -11.01
CA GLY A 55 2.68 3.71 -9.60
C GLY A 55 2.26 2.24 -9.44
N PRO A 56 2.53 1.63 -8.27
CA PRO A 56 2.27 0.23 -8.02
C PRO A 56 0.79 -0.12 -8.20
N SER A 57 0.55 -1.32 -8.70
CA SER A 57 -0.76 -1.98 -8.71
C SER A 57 -1.24 -2.29 -7.29
N PRO A 58 -2.49 -2.69 -7.09
CA PRO A 58 -2.92 -3.26 -5.82
C PRO A 58 -2.05 -4.46 -5.42
N VAL A 59 -1.66 -4.52 -4.15
CA VAL A 59 -0.99 -5.69 -3.59
C VAL A 59 -2.02 -6.82 -3.47
N VAL A 60 -1.79 -7.91 -4.18
CA VAL A 60 -2.63 -9.12 -4.14
C VAL A 60 -1.76 -10.29 -3.69
N ASN A 61 -2.01 -10.77 -2.48
CA ASN A 61 -1.30 -11.90 -1.92
C ASN A 61 -1.77 -13.22 -2.56
N ASP A 62 -0.83 -14.11 -2.87
CA ASP A 62 -1.13 -15.48 -3.24
C ASP A 62 -1.64 -16.25 -2.01
N PRO A 63 -2.80 -16.94 -2.09
CA PRO A 63 -3.40 -17.62 -0.94
C PRO A 63 -2.53 -18.73 -0.34
N ASP A 64 -1.87 -19.52 -1.19
CA ASP A 64 -1.06 -20.67 -0.74
C ASP A 64 0.22 -20.18 -0.05
N VAL A 65 0.91 -19.18 -0.64
CA VAL A 65 2.10 -18.57 -0.06
C VAL A 65 1.75 -17.83 1.24
N THR A 66 0.57 -17.21 1.31
CA THR A 66 0.08 -16.54 2.52
C THR A 66 -0.18 -17.54 3.65
N GLU A 67 -0.73 -18.72 3.35
CA GLU A 67 -0.94 -19.75 4.35
C GLU A 67 0.40 -20.32 4.85
N GLU A 68 1.39 -20.51 3.99
CA GLU A 68 2.74 -20.92 4.41
C GLU A 68 3.39 -19.88 5.33
N LEU A 69 3.24 -18.59 5.02
CA LEU A 69 3.69 -17.50 5.90
C LEU A 69 2.96 -17.53 7.25
N ARG A 70 1.64 -17.71 7.23
CA ARG A 70 0.83 -17.80 8.45
C ARG A 70 1.34 -18.92 9.36
N GLN A 71 1.59 -20.11 8.81
CA GLN A 71 2.11 -21.24 9.55
C GLN A 71 3.51 -20.95 10.13
N ALA A 72 4.39 -20.31 9.39
CA ALA A 72 5.70 -19.90 9.88
C ALA A 72 5.58 -18.88 11.02
N ALA A 73 4.68 -17.91 10.89
CA ALA A 73 4.41 -16.92 11.93
C ALA A 73 3.85 -17.56 13.20
N VAL A 74 2.92 -18.51 13.07
CA VAL A 74 2.37 -19.27 14.19
C VAL A 74 3.46 -20.10 14.89
N ALA A 75 4.37 -20.70 14.15
CA ALA A 75 5.48 -21.45 14.72
C ALA A 75 6.45 -20.58 15.54
N VAL A 76 6.62 -19.32 15.15
CA VAL A 76 7.49 -18.36 15.85
C VAL A 76 6.80 -17.69 17.04
N LEU A 77 5.53 -17.30 16.88
CA LEU A 77 4.82 -16.41 17.82
C LEU A 77 3.69 -17.08 18.59
N GLY A 78 3.20 -18.22 18.11
CA GLY A 78 1.95 -18.83 18.57
C GLY A 78 0.71 -18.24 17.91
N GLU A 79 -0.36 -19.02 17.82
CA GLU A 79 -1.63 -18.70 17.13
C GLU A 79 -2.27 -17.39 17.63
N ALA A 80 -2.18 -17.10 18.92
CA ALA A 80 -2.80 -15.91 19.52
C ALA A 80 -2.23 -14.57 18.98
N HIS A 81 -1.02 -14.59 18.43
CA HIS A 81 -0.31 -13.40 17.94
C HIS A 81 -0.38 -13.23 16.42
N VAL A 82 -0.96 -14.17 15.69
CA VAL A 82 -1.13 -14.11 14.23
C VAL A 82 -2.58 -13.81 13.89
N LYS A 83 -2.80 -12.73 13.16
CA LYS A 83 -4.15 -12.25 12.84
C LYS A 83 -4.31 -12.01 11.36
N GLU A 84 -5.45 -12.38 10.83
CA GLU A 84 -5.89 -12.00 9.50
C GLU A 84 -6.42 -10.56 9.48
N ILE A 85 -5.99 -9.78 8.48
CA ILE A 85 -6.50 -8.44 8.23
C ILE A 85 -7.73 -8.55 7.35
N LYS A 86 -8.92 -8.35 7.93
CA LYS A 86 -10.21 -8.49 7.22
C LYS A 86 -10.47 -7.35 6.24
N ASN A 87 -9.99 -6.16 6.52
CA ASN A 87 -10.20 -4.98 5.68
C ASN A 87 -8.91 -4.65 4.96
N PRO A 88 -8.90 -4.62 3.62
CA PRO A 88 -7.71 -4.30 2.87
C PRO A 88 -7.22 -2.87 3.16
N SER A 89 -5.92 -2.69 3.20
CA SER A 89 -5.28 -1.38 3.25
C SER A 89 -5.36 -0.69 1.89
N MET A 90 -5.53 0.63 1.88
CA MET A 90 -5.42 1.45 0.68
C MET A 90 -4.00 2.04 0.52
N GLY A 91 -3.02 1.51 1.23
CA GLY A 91 -1.59 1.78 1.01
C GLY A 91 -1.14 1.28 -0.37
N GLY A 92 -0.10 1.90 -0.90
CA GLY A 92 0.57 1.41 -2.11
C GLY A 92 1.98 0.95 -1.72
N GLU A 93 2.37 -0.24 -2.21
CA GLU A 93 3.64 -0.86 -1.88
C GLU A 93 4.32 -1.36 -3.16
N ASP A 94 5.61 -1.14 -3.29
CA ASP A 94 6.40 -1.53 -4.46
C ASP A 94 6.50 -3.05 -4.64
N ILE A 95 6.26 -3.83 -3.59
CA ILE A 95 6.17 -5.30 -3.67
C ILE A 95 5.10 -5.75 -4.67
N ALA A 96 4.10 -4.92 -4.97
CA ALA A 96 3.07 -5.23 -5.96
C ALA A 96 3.66 -5.60 -7.32
N PHE A 97 4.75 -4.95 -7.75
CA PHE A 97 5.42 -5.26 -9.02
C PHE A 97 6.01 -6.68 -9.03
N PHE A 98 6.50 -7.16 -7.89
CA PHE A 98 6.99 -8.54 -7.78
C PHE A 98 5.84 -9.54 -7.76
N LEU A 99 4.73 -9.20 -7.09
CA LEU A 99 3.57 -10.08 -6.98
C LEU A 99 2.78 -10.21 -8.29
N GLU A 100 2.96 -9.30 -9.23
CA GLU A 100 2.44 -9.44 -10.60
C GLU A 100 3.20 -10.51 -11.41
N GLU A 101 4.47 -10.76 -11.09
CA GLU A 101 5.34 -11.67 -11.84
C GLU A 101 5.45 -13.06 -11.20
N VAL A 102 5.39 -13.13 -9.87
CA VAL A 102 5.56 -14.38 -9.12
C VAL A 102 4.59 -14.49 -7.93
N PRO A 103 4.13 -15.71 -7.60
CA PRO A 103 3.36 -15.91 -6.38
C PRO A 103 4.13 -15.46 -5.15
N GLY A 104 3.52 -14.66 -4.31
CA GLY A 104 4.15 -14.12 -3.11
C GLY A 104 3.14 -13.56 -2.13
N THR A 105 3.62 -13.07 -1.01
CA THR A 105 2.78 -12.50 0.04
C THR A 105 3.44 -11.32 0.72
N PHE A 106 2.62 -10.37 1.11
CA PHE A 106 2.99 -9.21 1.91
C PHE A 106 2.23 -9.24 3.22
N PHE A 107 2.89 -8.95 4.33
CA PHE A 107 2.30 -8.94 5.65
C PHE A 107 2.72 -7.71 6.45
N PHE A 108 1.92 -7.34 7.42
CA PHE A 108 2.23 -6.27 8.35
C PHE A 108 2.82 -6.84 9.64
N HIS A 109 3.90 -6.22 10.07
CA HIS A 109 4.51 -6.48 11.35
C HIS A 109 4.38 -5.22 12.22
N PRO A 110 3.44 -5.22 13.19
CA PRO A 110 3.24 -4.07 14.08
C PRO A 110 4.47 -3.79 14.93
N SER A 111 4.83 -2.52 15.04
CA SER A 111 5.96 -2.05 15.83
C SER A 111 5.58 -0.88 16.76
N CYS A 112 4.28 -0.68 17.03
CA CYS A 112 3.86 0.33 18.00
C CYS A 112 4.00 -0.22 19.43
N ASN A 113 4.35 0.69 20.37
CA ASN A 113 4.45 0.39 21.80
C ASN A 113 3.94 1.60 22.60
N GLU A 114 2.79 1.43 23.22
CA GLU A 114 2.15 2.51 24.01
C GLU A 114 2.97 2.87 25.24
N GLU A 115 3.57 1.90 25.93
CA GLU A 115 4.38 2.13 27.13
C GLU A 115 5.63 2.96 26.84
N LYS A 116 6.20 2.81 25.61
CA LYS A 116 7.34 3.59 25.14
C LYS A 116 6.92 4.87 24.43
N GLY A 117 5.62 5.17 24.29
CA GLY A 117 5.09 6.32 23.55
C GLY A 117 5.28 6.23 22.03
N GLN A 118 5.55 5.06 21.49
CA GLN A 118 5.74 4.81 20.06
C GLN A 118 4.39 4.46 19.41
N ILE A 119 3.51 5.46 19.35
CA ILE A 119 2.11 5.31 18.93
C ILE A 119 1.78 6.06 17.63
N TYR A 120 2.75 6.80 17.10
CA TYR A 120 2.51 7.62 15.93
C TYR A 120 2.58 6.80 14.65
N PRO A 121 1.61 6.97 13.70
CA PRO A 121 1.59 6.23 12.46
C PRO A 121 2.73 6.66 11.53
N HIS A 122 2.93 5.89 10.46
CA HIS A 122 3.82 6.25 9.35
C HIS A 122 3.53 7.68 8.86
N HIS A 123 4.55 8.36 8.35
CA HIS A 123 4.50 9.75 7.87
C HIS A 123 4.23 10.82 8.96
N ASN A 124 4.19 10.46 10.24
CA ASN A 124 4.18 11.43 11.33
C ASN A 124 5.62 11.80 11.71
N SER A 125 5.88 13.08 12.03
CA SER A 125 7.22 13.55 12.42
C SER A 125 7.74 12.92 13.72
N ARG A 126 6.87 12.29 14.51
CA ARG A 126 7.19 11.57 15.75
C ARG A 126 7.12 10.05 15.58
N PHE A 127 7.07 9.58 14.34
CA PHE A 127 7.07 8.13 14.08
C PHE A 127 8.34 7.49 14.64
N ALA A 128 8.16 6.40 15.37
CA ALA A 128 9.24 5.56 15.88
C ALA A 128 8.77 4.11 15.93
N VAL A 129 9.69 3.19 15.78
CA VAL A 129 9.44 1.75 15.87
C VAL A 129 9.92 1.22 17.22
N ASP A 130 9.24 0.21 17.75
CA ASP A 130 9.76 -0.55 18.88
C ASP A 130 10.83 -1.54 18.37
N GLU A 131 12.09 -1.25 18.70
CA GLU A 131 13.21 -2.08 18.26
C GLU A 131 13.18 -3.50 18.86
N ASP A 132 12.53 -3.69 20.01
CA ASP A 132 12.43 -5.00 20.67
C ASP A 132 11.62 -6.03 19.85
N VAL A 133 10.87 -5.61 18.86
CA VAL A 133 10.07 -6.50 17.99
C VAL A 133 10.71 -6.75 16.62
N LEU A 134 11.79 -6.08 16.25
CA LEU A 134 12.37 -6.16 14.90
C LEU A 134 12.84 -7.58 14.53
N TRP A 135 13.30 -8.37 15.51
CA TRP A 135 13.72 -9.75 15.30
C TRP A 135 12.60 -10.66 14.79
N ILE A 136 11.34 -10.32 15.11
CA ILE A 136 10.16 -11.13 14.76
C ILE A 136 10.04 -11.27 13.24
N GLY A 137 10.11 -10.16 12.51
CA GLY A 137 10.03 -10.17 11.04
C GLY A 137 11.10 -11.07 10.43
N SER A 138 12.35 -10.96 10.90
CA SER A 138 13.47 -11.78 10.44
C SER A 138 13.27 -13.26 10.75
N ALA A 139 12.77 -13.59 11.95
CA ALA A 139 12.52 -14.97 12.36
C ALA A 139 11.39 -15.61 11.52
N VAL A 140 10.28 -14.90 11.31
CA VAL A 140 9.15 -15.39 10.50
C VAL A 140 9.57 -15.63 9.05
N MET A 141 10.24 -14.66 8.42
CA MET A 141 10.68 -14.79 7.02
C MET A 141 11.72 -15.91 6.85
N SER A 142 12.68 -16.03 7.77
CA SER A 142 13.67 -17.11 7.73
C SER A 142 13.02 -18.48 7.91
N THR A 143 12.06 -18.61 8.83
CA THR A 143 11.32 -19.84 9.06
C THR A 143 10.53 -20.25 7.83
N MET A 144 9.82 -19.29 7.22
CA MET A 144 9.08 -19.53 5.98
C MET A 144 10.00 -20.00 4.85
N ALA A 145 11.11 -19.30 4.61
CA ALA A 145 12.08 -19.65 3.56
C ALA A 145 12.64 -21.05 3.74
N ILE A 146 13.03 -21.42 4.98
CA ILE A 146 13.55 -22.76 5.29
C ILE A 146 12.47 -23.83 5.06
N ASN A 147 11.22 -23.58 5.47
CA ASN A 147 10.13 -24.51 5.29
C ASN A 147 9.80 -24.71 3.81
N TRP A 148 9.75 -23.62 3.05
CA TRP A 148 9.53 -23.65 1.61
C TRP A 148 10.61 -24.46 0.87
N LEU A 149 11.89 -24.20 1.17
CA LEU A 149 13.01 -24.95 0.57
C LEU A 149 12.99 -26.45 0.93
N LYS A 150 12.51 -26.81 2.11
CA LYS A 150 12.36 -28.24 2.50
C LYS A 150 11.25 -28.94 1.75
N LYS A 151 10.15 -28.22 1.44
CA LYS A 151 8.96 -28.74 0.75
C LYS A 151 9.19 -28.90 -0.76
N HIS A 152 10.05 -28.07 -1.35
CA HIS A 152 10.29 -28.01 -2.80
C HIS A 152 11.69 -28.53 -3.20
N LYS A 153 12.21 -29.48 -2.45
CA LYS A 153 13.44 -30.22 -2.78
C LYS A 153 13.26 -31.23 -3.88
#